data_49b29a37e081b4a1cda8dbfe4020b47b
#
_entry.id   49b29a37e081b4a1cda8dbfe4020b47b
#
_cell.length_a   1.000
_cell.length_b   1.000
_cell.length_c   1.000
_cell.angle_alpha   90.00
_cell.angle_beta   90.00
_cell.angle_gamma   90.00
#
_symmetry.space_group_name_H-M   'P 1'
#
loop_
_entity.id
_entity.type
_entity.pdbx_description
1 polymer ?
#
loop_
_entity_poly.entity_id
_entity_poly.type
_entity_poly.pdbx_seq_one_letter_code
_entity_poly.pdbx_strand_id
1 'polypeptide(L)'
;MIKITFPDGSVREYNEGVTGLQIAESISSRLAQDVLACGVNGEIYDLGRPIMQDAEVVLYKWEDEQGKHAFWHTSAHLLAEALQELYPGIQFGIGPAIENGFYYDVDPGDTTIKEADLPAIEKKMAELVAKKEAVVRQDIAKADALKMFGDRGETYKCELISELEDGHITTYTQGAFTDLCRGPHLMTTAPIKAIKLTSVAGAYWRGQEDRKMMTRISVSYTHLRAHETSAHLV
;
A
#
# COMPACT_ATOMS: atom_id res chain seq x y z
N MET A 1 26.35 14.14 9.91
CA MET A 1 26.42 13.77 8.48
C MET A 1 26.54 12.26 8.39
N ILE A 2 25.81 11.67 7.48
CA ILE A 2 25.87 10.23 7.15
C ILE A 2 26.30 10.06 5.69
N LYS A 3 26.91 8.92 5.39
CA LYS A 3 27.40 8.59 4.05
C LYS A 3 26.38 7.64 3.37
N ILE A 4 25.92 8.05 2.21
CA ILE A 4 25.03 7.25 1.38
C ILE A 4 25.82 6.74 0.19
N THR A 5 25.90 5.41 0.07
CA THR A 5 26.56 4.71 -1.04
C THR A 5 25.52 4.28 -2.05
N PHE A 6 25.71 4.61 -3.30
CA PHE A 6 24.82 4.24 -4.40
C PHE A 6 25.30 2.98 -5.13
N PRO A 7 24.45 2.31 -5.95
CA PRO A 7 24.78 1.07 -6.65
C PRO A 7 25.97 1.19 -7.61
N ASP A 8 26.26 2.39 -8.11
CA ASP A 8 27.43 2.69 -8.96
C ASP A 8 28.75 2.88 -8.18
N GLY A 9 28.70 2.71 -6.85
CA GLY A 9 29.82 2.90 -5.94
C GLY A 9 30.09 4.36 -5.55
N SER A 10 29.33 5.32 -6.08
CA SER A 10 29.46 6.72 -5.66
C SER A 10 28.97 6.92 -4.23
N VAL A 11 29.61 7.84 -3.50
CA VAL A 11 29.25 8.17 -2.12
C VAL A 11 28.94 9.65 -2.01
N ARG A 12 27.83 9.97 -1.34
CA ARG A 12 27.47 11.35 -1.01
C ARG A 12 27.18 11.49 0.48
N GLU A 13 27.45 12.65 1.03
CA GLU A 13 27.16 12.98 2.43
C GLU A 13 25.84 13.74 2.54
N TYR A 14 25.02 13.35 3.52
CA TYR A 14 23.74 13.96 3.83
C TYR A 14 23.61 14.20 5.34
N ASN A 15 22.67 15.01 5.75
CA ASN A 15 22.30 15.11 7.15
C ASN A 15 21.64 13.79 7.61
N GLU A 16 21.87 13.43 8.86
CA GLU A 16 21.12 12.36 9.52
C GLU A 16 19.62 12.65 9.46
N GLY A 17 18.81 11.62 9.19
CA GLY A 17 17.38 11.76 8.95
C GLY A 17 16.99 12.08 7.50
N VAL A 18 17.94 12.12 6.56
CA VAL A 18 17.62 12.27 5.13
C VAL A 18 16.69 11.14 4.68
N THR A 19 15.77 11.45 3.79
CA THR A 19 14.80 10.49 3.25
C THR A 19 15.15 10.08 1.82
N GLY A 20 14.63 8.94 1.37
CA GLY A 20 14.78 8.49 -0.02
C GLY A 20 14.30 9.54 -1.03
N LEU A 21 13.22 10.25 -0.74
CA LEU A 21 12.73 11.34 -1.59
C LEU A 21 13.72 12.49 -1.68
N GLN A 22 14.25 12.98 -0.55
CA GLN A 22 15.24 14.07 -0.52
C GLN A 22 16.54 13.68 -1.25
N ILE A 23 16.96 12.42 -1.15
CA ILE A 23 18.08 11.90 -1.92
C ILE A 23 17.76 11.98 -3.43
N ALA A 24 16.60 11.52 -3.86
CA ALA A 24 16.19 11.59 -5.26
C ALA A 24 16.11 13.04 -5.77
N GLU A 25 15.54 13.96 -5.00
CA GLU A 25 15.47 15.40 -5.29
C GLU A 25 16.86 16.01 -5.46
N SER A 26 17.82 15.62 -4.63
CA SER A 26 19.22 16.10 -4.71
C SER A 26 19.93 15.65 -6.00
N ILE A 27 19.46 14.58 -6.62
CA ILE A 27 20.00 14.05 -7.87
C ILE A 27 19.33 14.73 -9.07
N SER A 28 18.00 14.66 -9.14
CA SER A 28 17.20 15.41 -10.12
C SER A 28 15.72 15.44 -9.77
N SER A 29 15.04 16.52 -10.14
CA SER A 29 13.59 16.67 -9.96
C SER A 29 12.79 15.61 -10.74
N ARG A 30 13.29 15.14 -11.89
CA ARG A 30 12.67 14.07 -12.66
C ARG A 30 12.75 12.74 -11.92
N LEU A 31 13.92 12.40 -11.39
CA LEU A 31 14.08 11.17 -10.61
C LEU A 31 13.13 11.15 -9.40
N ALA A 32 13.01 12.27 -8.70
CA ALA A 32 12.10 12.40 -7.56
C ALA A 32 10.62 12.17 -7.92
N GLN A 33 10.22 12.44 -9.17
CA GLN A 33 8.87 12.15 -9.66
C GLN A 33 8.67 10.68 -10.06
N ASP A 34 9.76 10.00 -10.45
CA ASP A 34 9.70 8.64 -10.98
C ASP A 34 9.90 7.57 -9.88
N VAL A 35 10.55 7.90 -8.75
CA VAL A 35 10.80 6.94 -7.66
C VAL A 35 9.54 6.66 -6.85
N LEU A 36 9.37 5.39 -6.47
CA LEU A 36 8.21 4.87 -5.75
C LEU A 36 8.56 4.33 -4.36
N ALA A 37 9.76 3.81 -4.19
CA ALA A 37 10.30 3.29 -2.93
C ALA A 37 11.82 3.36 -2.94
N CYS A 38 12.49 3.06 -1.81
CA CYS A 38 13.93 2.92 -1.78
C CYS A 38 14.38 1.70 -0.97
N GLY A 39 15.53 1.14 -1.33
CA GLY A 39 16.23 0.14 -0.54
C GLY A 39 17.25 0.82 0.37
N VAL A 40 17.33 0.43 1.62
CA VAL A 40 18.29 0.92 2.61
C VAL A 40 18.94 -0.29 3.28
N ASN A 41 20.19 -0.56 3.00
CA ASN A 41 20.91 -1.74 3.49
C ASN A 41 20.15 -3.07 3.23
N GLY A 42 19.48 -3.17 2.08
CA GLY A 42 18.69 -4.35 1.69
C GLY A 42 17.25 -4.40 2.23
N GLU A 43 16.85 -3.52 3.15
CA GLU A 43 15.47 -3.37 3.59
C GLU A 43 14.74 -2.36 2.70
N ILE A 44 13.47 -2.62 2.36
CA ILE A 44 12.69 -1.71 1.51
C ILE A 44 11.98 -0.69 2.40
N TYR A 45 12.22 0.59 2.11
CA TYR A 45 11.66 1.74 2.83
C TYR A 45 10.64 2.50 1.96
N ASP A 46 9.65 3.09 2.64
CA ASP A 46 8.90 4.21 2.06
C ASP A 46 9.85 5.37 1.79
N LEU A 47 9.61 6.13 0.74
CA LEU A 47 10.47 7.27 0.38
C LEU A 47 10.57 8.36 1.46
N GLY A 48 9.57 8.45 2.36
CA GLY A 48 9.55 9.39 3.47
C GLY A 48 10.19 8.89 4.76
N ARG A 49 10.61 7.60 4.84
CA ARG A 49 11.23 7.05 6.05
C ARG A 49 12.65 7.59 6.23
N PRO A 50 13.00 8.17 7.41
CA PRO A 50 14.32 8.76 7.63
C PRO A 50 15.43 7.70 7.72
N ILE A 51 16.61 8.03 7.16
CA ILE A 51 17.83 7.23 7.22
C ILE A 51 18.74 7.86 8.27
N MET A 52 19.06 7.09 9.32
CA MET A 52 19.70 7.61 10.54
C MET A 52 21.20 7.31 10.63
N GLN A 53 21.76 6.54 9.70
CA GLN A 53 23.15 6.08 9.72
C GLN A 53 23.67 5.89 8.30
N ASP A 54 24.98 5.65 8.16
CA ASP A 54 25.60 5.30 6.89
C ASP A 54 24.86 4.10 6.27
N ALA A 55 24.55 4.19 4.97
CA ALA A 55 23.74 3.18 4.30
C ALA A 55 24.05 3.04 2.81
N GLU A 56 23.84 1.84 2.29
CA GLU A 56 23.68 1.60 0.87
C GLU A 56 22.23 1.89 0.48
N VAL A 57 22.03 2.75 -0.53
CA VAL A 57 20.68 3.18 -0.94
C VAL A 57 20.46 2.91 -2.42
N VAL A 58 19.34 2.24 -2.72
CA VAL A 58 18.83 2.01 -4.07
C VAL A 58 17.48 2.73 -4.22
N LEU A 59 17.28 3.45 -5.31
CA LEU A 59 16.01 4.13 -5.60
C LEU A 59 15.22 3.30 -6.62
N TYR A 60 14.03 2.84 -6.22
CA TYR A 60 13.18 1.95 -7.02
C TYR A 60 12.10 2.74 -7.75
N LYS A 61 11.96 2.47 -9.05
CA LYS A 61 10.96 3.04 -9.94
C LYS A 61 9.94 1.99 -10.36
N TRP A 62 9.07 2.35 -11.31
CA TRP A 62 8.04 1.43 -11.83
C TRP A 62 8.62 0.18 -12.51
N GLU A 63 9.79 0.25 -13.10
CA GLU A 63 10.43 -0.90 -13.76
C GLU A 63 10.91 -1.96 -12.75
N ASP A 64 11.15 -1.55 -11.50
CA ASP A 64 11.65 -2.39 -10.42
C ASP A 64 10.49 -3.11 -9.70
N GLU A 65 10.69 -4.35 -9.29
CA GLU A 65 9.67 -5.12 -8.53
C GLU A 65 9.25 -4.42 -7.25
N GLN A 66 10.21 -3.84 -6.52
CA GLN A 66 10.00 -3.15 -5.25
C GLN A 66 9.15 -1.89 -5.44
N GLY A 67 9.38 -1.14 -6.53
CA GLY A 67 8.58 0.01 -6.90
C GLY A 67 7.15 -0.37 -7.26
N LYS A 68 6.97 -1.42 -8.07
CA LYS A 68 5.65 -1.99 -8.38
C LYS A 68 4.94 -2.46 -7.12
N HIS A 69 5.66 -3.15 -6.22
CA HIS A 69 5.09 -3.64 -4.98
C HIS A 69 4.51 -2.49 -4.13
N ALA A 70 5.27 -1.40 -3.92
CA ALA A 70 4.78 -0.23 -3.19
C ALA A 70 3.54 0.40 -3.86
N PHE A 71 3.50 0.45 -5.19
CA PHE A 71 2.36 0.95 -5.96
C PHE A 71 1.11 0.07 -5.77
N TRP A 72 1.25 -1.25 -5.95
CA TRP A 72 0.13 -2.18 -5.79
C TRP A 72 -0.37 -2.25 -4.37
N HIS A 73 0.53 -2.19 -3.40
CA HIS A 73 0.18 -2.19 -1.99
C HIS A 73 -0.63 -0.94 -1.61
N THR A 74 -0.22 0.24 -2.07
CA THR A 74 -1.00 1.47 -1.88
C THR A 74 -2.34 1.42 -2.60
N SER A 75 -2.37 0.81 -3.79
CA SER A 75 -3.61 0.60 -4.54
C SER A 75 -4.59 -0.34 -3.82
N ALA A 76 -4.07 -1.34 -3.09
CA ALA A 76 -4.89 -2.21 -2.24
C ALA A 76 -5.53 -1.43 -1.07
N HIS A 77 -4.78 -0.52 -0.43
CA HIS A 77 -5.33 0.35 0.61
C HIS A 77 -6.35 1.34 0.04
N LEU A 78 -6.16 1.84 -1.18
CA LEU A 78 -7.14 2.69 -1.86
C LEU A 78 -8.45 1.96 -2.13
N LEU A 79 -8.38 0.67 -2.51
CA LEU A 79 -9.57 -0.19 -2.61
C LEU A 79 -10.25 -0.35 -1.26
N ALA A 80 -9.49 -0.61 -0.20
CA ALA A 80 -10.04 -0.78 1.14
C ALA A 80 -10.72 0.49 1.64
N GLU A 81 -10.15 1.67 1.42
CA GLU A 81 -10.77 2.96 1.74
C GLU A 81 -12.08 3.17 0.97
N ALA A 82 -12.09 2.86 -0.34
CA ALA A 82 -13.32 2.94 -1.13
C ALA A 82 -14.41 2.00 -0.62
N LEU A 83 -14.04 0.80 -0.22
CA LEU A 83 -14.97 -0.18 0.36
C LEU A 83 -15.48 0.26 1.72
N GLN A 84 -14.63 0.84 2.58
CA GLN A 84 -15.04 1.40 3.87
C GLN A 84 -16.10 2.50 3.72
N GLU A 85 -15.95 3.38 2.71
CA GLU A 85 -16.94 4.43 2.44
C GLU A 85 -18.25 3.90 1.84
N LEU A 86 -18.19 2.86 1.00
CA LEU A 86 -19.36 2.30 0.31
C LEU A 86 -20.14 1.28 1.14
N TYR A 87 -19.46 0.56 2.03
CA TYR A 87 -20.03 -0.54 2.81
C TYR A 87 -19.77 -0.35 4.30
N PRO A 88 -20.54 0.47 5.01
CA PRO A 88 -20.37 0.69 6.44
C PRO A 88 -20.42 -0.62 7.23
N GLY A 89 -19.44 -0.82 8.11
CA GLY A 89 -19.32 -2.04 8.93
C GLY A 89 -18.57 -3.19 8.26
N ILE A 90 -18.06 -3.01 7.03
CA ILE A 90 -17.17 -3.98 6.40
C ILE A 90 -15.92 -4.20 7.27
N GLN A 91 -15.48 -5.44 7.40
CA GLN A 91 -14.23 -5.78 8.09
C GLN A 91 -13.15 -6.19 7.12
N PHE A 92 -11.92 -5.83 7.44
CA PHE A 92 -10.77 -6.01 6.56
C PHE A 92 -9.90 -7.18 7.01
N GLY A 93 -9.65 -8.12 6.10
CA GLY A 93 -8.67 -9.20 6.26
C GLY A 93 -7.27 -8.74 5.87
N ILE A 94 -6.77 -9.26 4.75
CA ILE A 94 -5.44 -8.96 4.20
C ILE A 94 -5.55 -8.53 2.73
N GLY A 95 -4.67 -7.60 2.34
CA GLY A 95 -4.60 -7.04 0.98
C GLY A 95 -3.18 -6.98 0.44
N PRO A 96 -2.53 -8.14 0.15
CA PRO A 96 -1.16 -8.15 -0.32
C PRO A 96 -1.04 -7.70 -1.77
N ALA A 97 0.04 -6.99 -2.08
CA ALA A 97 0.52 -6.90 -3.45
C ALA A 97 0.99 -8.28 -3.92
N ILE A 98 0.75 -8.58 -5.18
CA ILE A 98 1.22 -9.78 -5.87
C ILE A 98 2.01 -9.36 -7.11
N GLU A 99 2.68 -10.30 -7.78
CA GLU A 99 3.57 -10.03 -8.93
C GLU A 99 2.95 -9.09 -9.97
N ASN A 100 1.67 -9.29 -10.31
CA ASN A 100 0.98 -8.53 -11.35
C ASN A 100 -0.35 -7.94 -10.86
N GLY A 101 -0.34 -7.25 -9.73
CA GLY A 101 -1.51 -6.61 -9.17
C GLY A 101 -1.62 -6.74 -7.66
N PHE A 102 -2.84 -6.90 -7.17
CA PHE A 102 -3.15 -7.13 -5.75
C PHE A 102 -4.53 -7.76 -5.61
N TYR A 103 -4.85 -8.20 -4.41
CA TYR A 103 -6.23 -8.48 -4.00
C TYR A 103 -6.47 -7.92 -2.59
N TYR A 104 -7.72 -7.85 -2.19
CA TYR A 104 -8.09 -7.59 -0.80
C TYR A 104 -9.22 -8.53 -0.38
N ASP A 105 -9.03 -9.19 0.75
CA ASP A 105 -10.04 -10.06 1.38
C ASP A 105 -10.81 -9.26 2.42
N VAL A 106 -12.13 -9.20 2.28
CA VAL A 106 -13.02 -8.44 3.16
C VAL A 106 -14.20 -9.28 3.61
N ASP A 107 -14.72 -8.97 4.79
CA ASP A 107 -15.99 -9.50 5.26
C ASP A 107 -17.05 -8.39 5.21
N PRO A 108 -17.96 -8.41 4.24
CA PRO A 108 -19.00 -7.39 4.10
C PRO A 108 -20.19 -7.60 5.06
N GLY A 109 -20.08 -8.52 6.03
CA GLY A 109 -21.17 -8.85 6.97
C GLY A 109 -22.39 -9.43 6.25
N ASP A 110 -23.55 -8.80 6.42
CA ASP A 110 -24.80 -9.20 5.79
C ASP A 110 -24.95 -8.71 4.34
N THR A 111 -24.03 -7.88 3.87
CA THR A 111 -24.02 -7.36 2.50
C THR A 111 -23.26 -8.31 1.58
N THR A 112 -23.66 -8.40 0.31
CA THR A 112 -22.96 -9.18 -0.71
C THR A 112 -22.38 -8.23 -1.77
N ILE A 113 -21.07 -8.31 -1.98
CA ILE A 113 -20.39 -7.60 -3.06
C ILE A 113 -20.30 -8.53 -4.27
N LYS A 114 -20.72 -8.05 -5.44
CA LYS A 114 -20.77 -8.80 -6.71
C LYS A 114 -19.94 -8.11 -7.78
N GLU A 115 -19.64 -8.79 -8.86
CA GLU A 115 -18.94 -8.20 -10.01
C GLU A 115 -19.68 -6.97 -10.60
N ALA A 116 -21.01 -6.93 -10.50
CA ALA A 116 -21.80 -5.78 -10.93
C ALA A 116 -21.51 -4.51 -10.12
N ASP A 117 -20.94 -4.62 -8.91
CA ASP A 117 -20.63 -3.49 -8.04
C ASP A 117 -19.24 -2.90 -8.35
N LEU A 118 -18.37 -3.63 -9.07
CA LEU A 118 -17.01 -3.20 -9.36
C LEU A 118 -16.91 -1.81 -10.02
N PRO A 119 -17.77 -1.43 -10.99
CA PRO A 119 -17.73 -0.08 -11.56
C PRO A 119 -17.99 1.03 -10.54
N ALA A 120 -18.86 0.79 -9.56
CA ALA A 120 -19.14 1.77 -8.51
C ALA A 120 -17.96 1.91 -7.54
N ILE A 121 -17.29 0.80 -7.22
CA ILE A 121 -16.07 0.78 -6.40
C ILE A 121 -14.93 1.50 -7.14
N GLU A 122 -14.69 1.21 -8.42
CA GLU A 122 -13.71 1.91 -9.26
C GLU A 122 -13.94 3.42 -9.31
N LYS A 123 -15.20 3.84 -9.46
CA LYS A 123 -15.56 5.25 -9.42
C LYS A 123 -15.19 5.89 -8.08
N LYS A 124 -15.49 5.21 -6.97
CA LYS A 124 -15.14 5.69 -5.63
C LYS A 124 -13.61 5.79 -5.47
N MET A 125 -12.87 4.78 -5.92
CA MET A 125 -11.40 4.82 -5.92
C MET A 125 -10.87 6.03 -6.70
N ALA A 126 -11.43 6.33 -7.88
CA ALA A 126 -11.04 7.50 -8.67
C ALA A 126 -11.33 8.84 -7.95
N GLU A 127 -12.44 8.94 -7.23
CA GLU A 127 -12.78 10.10 -6.39
C GLU A 127 -11.75 10.30 -5.26
N LEU A 128 -11.31 9.20 -4.61
CA LEU A 128 -10.29 9.22 -3.56
C LEU A 128 -8.91 9.61 -4.11
N VAL A 129 -8.50 9.05 -5.23
CA VAL A 129 -7.23 9.44 -5.91
C VAL A 129 -7.18 10.94 -6.20
N ALA A 130 -8.31 11.53 -6.63
CA ALA A 130 -8.37 12.96 -6.94
C ALA A 130 -8.05 13.85 -5.72
N LYS A 131 -8.22 13.35 -4.49
CA LYS A 131 -7.86 14.04 -3.25
C LYS A 131 -6.34 14.07 -3.03
N LYS A 132 -5.56 13.17 -3.68
CA LYS A 132 -4.10 13.04 -3.55
C LYS A 132 -3.64 12.90 -2.09
N GLU A 133 -4.34 12.07 -1.34
CA GLU A 133 -4.12 11.91 0.09
C GLU A 133 -2.72 11.40 0.39
N ALA A 134 -2.13 11.91 1.47
CA ALA A 134 -0.87 11.41 1.99
C ALA A 134 -1.06 10.02 2.60
N VAL A 135 -0.05 9.17 2.43
CA VAL A 135 0.02 7.86 3.08
C VAL A 135 1.04 7.95 4.21
N VAL A 136 0.56 7.83 5.43
CA VAL A 136 1.36 8.10 6.64
C VAL A 136 1.59 6.81 7.41
N ARG A 137 2.88 6.44 7.55
CA ARG A 137 3.35 5.33 8.38
C ARG A 137 3.43 5.76 9.84
N GLN A 138 3.01 4.89 10.74
CA GLN A 138 3.16 5.06 12.17
C GLN A 138 3.58 3.75 12.84
N ASP A 139 4.61 3.79 13.68
CA ASP A 139 4.92 2.71 14.62
C ASP A 139 3.97 2.83 15.82
N ILE A 140 3.40 1.71 16.24
CA ILE A 140 2.37 1.67 17.29
C ILE A 140 2.67 0.51 18.26
N ALA A 141 2.45 0.73 19.56
CA ALA A 141 2.55 -0.33 20.54
C ALA A 141 1.41 -1.36 20.35
N LYS A 142 1.67 -2.63 20.63
CA LYS A 142 0.69 -3.71 20.46
C LYS A 142 -0.64 -3.46 21.18
N ALA A 143 -0.55 -2.94 22.42
CA ALA A 143 -1.75 -2.64 23.21
C ALA A 143 -2.62 -1.55 22.57
N ASP A 144 -1.97 -0.50 22.02
CA ASP A 144 -2.66 0.60 21.36
C ASP A 144 -3.25 0.17 20.02
N ALA A 145 -2.55 -0.68 19.27
CA ALA A 145 -3.06 -1.28 18.04
C ALA A 145 -4.30 -2.15 18.29
N LEU A 146 -4.24 -3.04 19.28
CA LEU A 146 -5.38 -3.88 19.68
C LEU A 146 -6.57 -3.02 20.09
N LYS A 147 -6.32 -1.96 20.88
CA LYS A 147 -7.39 -1.04 21.27
C LYS A 147 -7.99 -0.33 20.07
N MET A 148 -7.15 0.24 19.19
CA MET A 148 -7.60 1.02 18.03
C MET A 148 -8.45 0.17 17.06
N PHE A 149 -7.99 -1.03 16.70
CA PHE A 149 -8.72 -1.93 15.81
C PHE A 149 -9.92 -2.58 16.51
N GLY A 150 -9.82 -2.87 17.80
CA GLY A 150 -10.93 -3.39 18.60
C GLY A 150 -12.09 -2.41 18.73
N ASP A 151 -11.80 -1.12 18.99
CA ASP A 151 -12.81 -0.05 19.06
C ASP A 151 -13.55 0.15 17.72
N ARG A 152 -12.93 -0.26 16.59
CA ARG A 152 -13.53 -0.24 15.24
C ARG A 152 -14.26 -1.53 14.87
N GLY A 153 -14.21 -2.57 15.71
CA GLY A 153 -14.79 -3.88 15.41
C GLY A 153 -14.00 -4.72 14.41
N GLU A 154 -12.74 -4.38 14.15
CA GLU A 154 -11.84 -5.04 13.18
C GLU A 154 -11.28 -6.35 13.77
N THR A 155 -12.13 -7.37 13.88
CA THR A 155 -11.79 -8.64 14.56
C THR A 155 -10.64 -9.38 13.88
N TYR A 156 -10.56 -9.37 12.55
CA TYR A 156 -9.47 -10.00 11.80
C TYR A 156 -8.13 -9.31 12.03
N LYS A 157 -8.11 -7.96 12.12
CA LYS A 157 -6.90 -7.20 12.45
C LYS A 157 -6.45 -7.48 13.89
N CYS A 158 -7.37 -7.55 14.84
CA CYS A 158 -7.05 -7.91 16.22
C CYS A 158 -6.45 -9.32 16.32
N GLU A 159 -6.97 -10.29 15.55
CA GLU A 159 -6.39 -11.64 15.46
C GLU A 159 -4.95 -11.59 14.97
N LEU A 160 -4.69 -10.89 13.84
CA LEU A 160 -3.34 -10.74 13.30
C LEU A 160 -2.39 -10.06 14.28
N ILE A 161 -2.81 -8.97 14.93
CA ILE A 161 -2.00 -8.23 15.91
C ILE A 161 -1.64 -9.12 17.10
N SER A 162 -2.57 -9.97 17.56
CA SER A 162 -2.33 -10.84 18.71
C SER A 162 -1.15 -11.79 18.53
N GLU A 163 -0.87 -12.19 17.27
CA GLU A 163 0.23 -13.07 16.87
C GLU A 163 1.57 -12.33 16.66
N LEU A 164 1.55 -11.00 16.54
CA LEU A 164 2.77 -10.21 16.33
C LEU A 164 3.49 -9.93 17.65
N GLU A 165 4.82 -9.81 17.57
CA GLU A 165 5.63 -9.32 18.67
C GLU A 165 5.48 -7.80 18.82
N ASP A 166 5.54 -7.30 20.07
CA ASP A 166 5.52 -5.86 20.32
C ASP A 166 6.81 -5.20 19.81
N GLY A 167 6.71 -3.93 19.42
CA GLY A 167 7.82 -3.17 18.85
C GLY A 167 8.03 -3.32 17.34
N HIS A 168 7.25 -4.17 16.67
CA HIS A 168 7.30 -4.39 15.21
C HIS A 168 5.95 -4.17 14.52
N ILE A 169 5.05 -3.44 15.16
CA ILE A 169 3.71 -3.19 14.63
C ILE A 169 3.66 -1.80 14.01
N THR A 170 3.25 -1.75 12.76
CA THR A 170 3.08 -0.51 12.02
C THR A 170 1.68 -0.41 11.44
N THR A 171 1.20 0.81 11.33
CA THR A 171 -0.03 1.16 10.64
C THR A 171 0.26 2.16 9.54
N TYR A 172 -0.59 2.15 8.52
CA TYR A 172 -0.59 3.14 7.46
C TYR A 172 -1.96 3.78 7.37
N THR A 173 -1.98 5.10 7.43
CA THR A 173 -3.21 5.90 7.30
C THR A 173 -3.22 6.62 5.96
N GLN A 174 -4.33 6.50 5.24
CA GLN A 174 -4.62 7.15 3.98
C GLN A 174 -6.03 7.72 4.06
N GLY A 175 -6.19 9.03 4.00
CA GLY A 175 -7.49 9.65 4.20
C GLY A 175 -8.16 9.24 5.52
N ALA A 176 -9.33 8.64 5.41
CA ALA A 176 -10.07 8.12 6.57
C ALA A 176 -9.79 6.65 6.89
N PHE A 177 -9.00 5.97 6.07
CA PHE A 177 -8.67 4.55 6.23
C PHE A 177 -7.32 4.37 6.93
N THR A 178 -7.27 3.47 7.91
CA THR A 178 -6.03 3.06 8.58
C THR A 178 -5.95 1.55 8.59
N ASP A 179 -4.86 1.00 8.11
CA ASP A 179 -4.62 -0.44 8.09
C ASP A 179 -3.41 -0.86 8.94
N LEU A 180 -3.46 -2.10 9.44
CA LEU A 180 -2.31 -2.82 9.96
C LEU A 180 -1.45 -3.26 8.77
N CYS A 181 -0.24 -2.73 8.65
CA CYS A 181 0.57 -2.98 7.47
C CYS A 181 2.06 -2.79 7.73
N ARG A 182 2.91 -3.56 7.05
CA ARG A 182 4.37 -3.44 7.13
C ARG A 182 4.96 -2.47 6.10
N GLY A 183 4.17 -2.11 5.07
CA GLY A 183 4.68 -1.34 3.93
C GLY A 183 5.51 -2.20 2.94
N PRO A 184 6.29 -1.59 2.04
CA PRO A 184 6.30 -0.15 1.79
C PRO A 184 5.05 0.34 1.06
N HIS A 185 4.81 1.65 1.14
CA HIS A 185 3.77 2.35 0.40
C HIS A 185 4.33 3.55 -0.36
N LEU A 186 3.54 4.05 -1.33
CA LEU A 186 3.76 5.37 -1.92
C LEU A 186 3.55 6.45 -0.84
N MET A 187 4.14 7.62 -1.03
CA MET A 187 3.93 8.75 -0.11
C MET A 187 2.55 9.38 -0.22
N THR A 188 1.91 9.23 -1.38
CA THR A 188 0.55 9.75 -1.66
C THR A 188 -0.17 8.86 -2.65
N THR A 189 -1.48 9.01 -2.76
CA THR A 189 -2.30 8.33 -3.78
C THR A 189 -2.17 8.91 -5.18
N ALA A 190 -1.52 10.07 -5.35
CA ALA A 190 -1.45 10.82 -6.60
C ALA A 190 -0.85 10.05 -7.81
N PRO A 191 0.12 9.14 -7.66
CA PRO A 191 0.63 8.34 -8.78
C PRO A 191 -0.37 7.30 -9.31
N ILE A 192 -1.41 6.95 -8.56
CA ILE A 192 -2.41 5.95 -8.95
C ILE A 192 -3.42 6.63 -9.88
N LYS A 193 -3.27 6.47 -11.20
CA LYS A 193 -4.13 7.19 -12.17
C LYS A 193 -5.35 6.39 -12.61
N ALA A 194 -5.22 5.09 -12.73
CA ALA A 194 -6.31 4.19 -13.13
C ALA A 194 -6.13 2.82 -12.49
N ILE A 195 -7.23 2.26 -12.03
CA ILE A 195 -7.29 0.88 -11.53
C ILE A 195 -8.51 0.23 -12.15
N LYS A 196 -8.34 -1.01 -12.62
CA LYS A 196 -9.42 -1.85 -13.09
C LYS A 196 -9.56 -3.07 -12.19
N LEU A 197 -10.68 -3.18 -11.51
CA LEU A 197 -11.02 -4.36 -10.74
C LEU A 197 -11.43 -5.49 -11.69
N THR A 198 -10.96 -6.70 -11.46
CA THR A 198 -11.09 -7.81 -12.41
C THR A 198 -12.05 -8.89 -11.99
N SER A 199 -12.17 -9.16 -10.70
CA SER A 199 -13.02 -10.25 -10.21
C SER A 199 -13.42 -10.08 -8.75
N VAL A 200 -14.52 -10.74 -8.43
CA VAL A 200 -15.00 -10.99 -7.06
C VAL A 200 -15.09 -12.50 -6.86
N ALA A 201 -14.45 -13.03 -5.82
CA ALA A 201 -14.44 -14.46 -5.52
C ALA A 201 -14.55 -14.71 -4.01
N GLY A 202 -14.98 -15.92 -3.61
CA GLY A 202 -14.88 -16.37 -2.24
C GLY A 202 -13.45 -16.80 -1.88
N ALA A 203 -12.98 -16.49 -0.68
CA ALA A 203 -11.73 -16.97 -0.14
C ALA A 203 -11.87 -17.22 1.36
N TYR A 204 -11.48 -18.40 1.83
CA TYR A 204 -11.53 -18.67 3.27
C TYR A 204 -10.49 -17.86 4.02
N TRP A 205 -10.86 -17.31 5.17
CA TRP A 205 -9.94 -16.58 6.02
C TRP A 205 -8.69 -17.41 6.30
N ARG A 206 -7.52 -16.89 5.95
CA ARG A 206 -6.21 -17.56 6.07
C ARG A 206 -6.12 -18.89 5.30
N GLY A 207 -6.97 -19.11 4.30
CA GLY A 207 -6.98 -20.34 3.49
C GLY A 207 -7.53 -21.57 4.23
N GLN A 208 -8.19 -21.40 5.37
CA GLN A 208 -8.72 -22.49 6.19
C GLN A 208 -10.22 -22.67 5.90
N GLU A 209 -10.61 -23.84 5.38
CA GLU A 209 -11.98 -24.13 4.93
C GLU A 209 -13.03 -24.15 6.06
N ASP A 210 -12.59 -24.34 7.30
CA ASP A 210 -13.44 -24.31 8.51
C ASP A 210 -13.66 -22.88 9.04
N ARG A 211 -13.03 -21.88 8.42
CA ARG A 211 -13.14 -20.47 8.81
C ARG A 211 -14.12 -19.70 7.92
N LYS A 212 -14.40 -18.46 8.33
CA LYS A 212 -15.29 -17.55 7.58
C LYS A 212 -14.86 -17.43 6.14
N MET A 213 -15.80 -17.61 5.21
CA MET A 213 -15.60 -17.27 3.81
C MET A 213 -15.70 -15.76 3.66
N MET A 214 -14.63 -15.16 3.18
CA MET A 214 -14.49 -13.74 2.85
C MET A 214 -14.77 -13.49 1.38
N THR A 215 -14.96 -12.24 1.04
CA THR A 215 -15.04 -11.76 -0.34
C THR A 215 -13.67 -11.24 -0.76
N ARG A 216 -13.07 -11.84 -1.79
CA ARG A 216 -11.81 -11.40 -2.41
C ARG A 216 -12.11 -10.56 -3.63
N ILE A 217 -11.60 -9.33 -3.63
CA ILE A 217 -11.65 -8.43 -4.79
C ILE A 217 -10.24 -8.32 -5.35
N SER A 218 -10.07 -8.58 -6.65
CA SER A 218 -8.76 -8.69 -7.28
C SER A 218 -8.56 -7.66 -8.38
N VAL A 219 -7.29 -7.27 -8.57
CA VAL A 219 -6.78 -6.49 -9.70
C VAL A 219 -5.68 -7.27 -10.38
N SER A 220 -5.66 -7.29 -11.72
CA SER A 220 -4.58 -7.89 -12.49
C SER A 220 -4.01 -6.89 -13.50
N TYR A 221 -2.68 -6.86 -13.60
CA TYR A 221 -1.94 -5.95 -14.48
C TYR A 221 -2.22 -6.14 -15.97
N THR A 222 -2.62 -7.33 -16.41
CA THR A 222 -2.87 -7.63 -17.83
C THR A 222 -3.94 -6.74 -18.46
N HIS A 223 -4.88 -6.21 -17.68
CA HIS A 223 -5.92 -5.31 -18.18
C HIS A 223 -5.51 -3.83 -18.23
N LEU A 224 -4.56 -3.38 -17.41
CA LEU A 224 -4.13 -1.97 -17.38
C LEU A 224 -3.33 -1.58 -18.62
N ARG A 225 -2.52 -2.48 -19.21
CA ARG A 225 -1.79 -2.21 -20.46
C ARG A 225 -2.69 -1.93 -21.66
N ALA A 226 -3.87 -2.54 -21.73
CA ALA A 226 -4.82 -2.31 -22.82
C ALA A 226 -5.43 -0.90 -22.80
N HIS A 227 -5.50 -0.25 -21.62
CA HIS A 227 -6.02 1.11 -21.48
C HIS A 227 -4.95 2.18 -21.64
N GLU A 228 -3.70 1.94 -21.25
CA GLU A 228 -2.60 2.91 -21.43
C GLU A 228 -2.26 3.11 -22.92
N THR A 229 -2.35 2.07 -23.75
CA THR A 229 -2.12 2.20 -25.18
C THR A 229 -3.24 2.96 -25.93
N SER A 230 -4.43 3.05 -25.37
CA SER A 230 -5.54 3.81 -25.96
C SER A 230 -5.50 5.31 -25.63
N ALA A 231 -4.82 5.71 -24.53
CA ALA A 231 -4.74 7.10 -24.09
C ALA A 231 -3.59 7.88 -24.78
N HIS A 232 -2.69 7.21 -25.50
CA HIS A 232 -1.60 7.84 -26.24
C HIS A 232 -1.85 7.96 -27.76
N LEU A 233 -3.07 7.68 -28.24
CA LEU A 233 -3.45 7.78 -29.66
C LEU A 233 -4.54 8.85 -29.91
N VAL A 234 -4.50 9.97 -29.18
CA VAL A 234 -5.26 11.18 -29.54
C VAL A 234 -4.36 12.39 -29.40
#